data_619f98d4543bc33bc9a41ab87b6cb6fc
#
_entry.id   619f98d4543bc33bc9a41ab87b6cb6fc
#
_cell.length_a   1.000
_cell.length_b   1.000
_cell.length_c   1.000
_cell.angle_alpha   90.00
_cell.angle_beta   90.00
_cell.angle_gamma   90.00
#
_symmetry.space_group_name_H-M   'P 1'
#
loop_
_entity.id
_entity.type
_entity.pdbx_description
1 polymer ?
#
loop_
_entity_poly.entity_id
_entity_poly.type
_entity_poly.pdbx_seq_one_letter_code
_entity_poly.pdbx_strand_id
1 'polypeptide(L)'
;MSNRDQLFRAPPFENHSPLTWYQAASQSPNFIHDQAQANAIEYLDRLWTELMMFKRKRNRFLGRSLRSPQVPKGLYFYGGVGRGKSFLMDAFFGCLPYRRKRRVHFHAFMAEIHQRLKVLKSEANPLKSVAAEIAKETRVLCFDEFHVSDIADAMILGRLLENLLNEGVVLVATSNYAPSELYPQGQNRSSFLPTIALIESSLTVLNVDGGEDYRLRTLRPAEIFFTPADEENEAKLAKLFKEMAGITDLNPGISTIHGREIPHKAESGRAIWFDFRALCFGPRSQSDYLYLAEHYEMVFLSGLEKLSPQEKAEARRLTWLIDVLYDFRVKLCATSAVDVNHIYTEGDFAEEFTRTASRMVEMQSEVYLEQPHLTLSPKD
;
A
#
# COMPACT_ATOMS: atom_id res chain seq x y z
N MET A 1 -1.19 -21.86 -2.06
CA MET A 1 -0.14 -21.30 -2.95
C MET A 1 -0.88 -20.76 -4.16
N SER A 2 -0.96 -19.44 -4.26
CA SER A 2 -1.72 -18.74 -5.29
C SER A 2 -1.03 -18.87 -6.65
N ASN A 3 -1.81 -18.93 -7.74
CA ASN A 3 -1.35 -19.02 -9.13
C ASN A 3 -0.48 -17.82 -9.59
N ARG A 4 -0.30 -16.79 -8.75
CA ARG A 4 0.60 -15.64 -8.97
C ARG A 4 2.08 -16.02 -8.88
N ASP A 5 2.44 -17.08 -8.15
CA ASP A 5 3.84 -17.51 -7.97
C ASP A 5 4.43 -18.24 -9.19
N GLN A 6 3.62 -18.55 -10.21
CA GLN A 6 4.08 -19.28 -11.37
C GLN A 6 4.48 -18.40 -12.58
N LEU A 7 4.08 -17.13 -12.62
CA LEU A 7 4.32 -16.24 -13.78
C LEU A 7 5.61 -15.41 -13.68
N PHE A 8 6.09 -15.12 -12.46
CA PHE A 8 7.35 -14.42 -12.24
C PHE A 8 8.31 -15.30 -11.44
N ARG A 9 9.31 -15.90 -12.10
CA ARG A 9 10.42 -16.55 -11.42
C ARG A 9 11.46 -15.49 -11.06
N ALA A 10 11.42 -15.03 -9.82
CA ALA A 10 12.48 -14.17 -9.31
C ALA A 10 13.85 -14.87 -9.41
N PRO A 11 14.90 -14.16 -9.84
CA PRO A 11 16.25 -14.73 -9.83
C PRO A 11 16.68 -15.08 -8.39
N PRO A 12 17.61 -16.03 -8.20
CA PRO A 12 18.13 -16.34 -6.88
C PRO A 12 18.80 -15.11 -6.26
N PHE A 13 18.62 -14.89 -4.96
CA PHE A 13 19.22 -13.76 -4.25
C PHE A 13 20.75 -13.89 -4.06
N GLU A 14 21.27 -15.10 -4.15
CA GLU A 14 22.68 -15.39 -3.93
C GLU A 14 23.57 -14.68 -4.93
N ASN A 15 24.63 -14.08 -4.42
CA ASN A 15 25.63 -13.32 -5.21
C ASN A 15 25.13 -12.05 -5.92
N HIS A 16 23.93 -11.57 -5.59
CA HIS A 16 23.40 -10.32 -6.11
C HIS A 16 23.41 -9.25 -5.01
N SER A 17 23.63 -8.01 -5.41
CA SER A 17 23.18 -6.84 -4.64
C SER A 17 21.71 -6.57 -4.95
N PRO A 18 20.97 -5.78 -4.13
CA PRO A 18 19.58 -5.44 -4.43
C PRO A 18 19.37 -4.88 -5.84
N LEU A 19 20.26 -4.00 -6.30
CA LEU A 19 20.20 -3.40 -7.63
C LEU A 19 20.43 -4.43 -8.75
N THR A 20 21.48 -5.27 -8.64
CA THR A 20 21.75 -6.30 -9.64
C THR A 20 20.69 -7.36 -9.69
N TRP A 21 20.08 -7.70 -8.55
CA TRP A 21 18.94 -8.59 -8.48
C TRP A 21 17.70 -7.98 -9.17
N TYR A 22 17.41 -6.70 -8.90
CA TYR A 22 16.29 -5.99 -9.52
C TYR A 22 16.45 -5.89 -11.03
N GLN A 23 17.67 -5.60 -11.52
CA GLN A 23 17.97 -5.57 -12.96
C GLN A 23 17.79 -6.93 -13.63
N ALA A 24 18.18 -8.02 -12.96
CA ALA A 24 17.94 -9.37 -13.46
C ALA A 24 16.43 -9.71 -13.45
N ALA A 25 15.71 -9.32 -12.41
CA ALA A 25 14.27 -9.49 -12.30
C ALA A 25 13.51 -8.70 -13.39
N SER A 26 13.97 -7.50 -13.71
CA SER A 26 13.34 -6.61 -14.70
C SER A 26 13.45 -7.10 -16.15
N GLN A 27 14.30 -8.10 -16.42
CA GLN A 27 14.40 -8.74 -17.73
C GLN A 27 13.27 -9.77 -17.98
N SER A 28 12.49 -10.11 -16.95
CA SER A 28 11.35 -11.01 -17.11
C SER A 28 10.24 -10.35 -17.95
N PRO A 29 9.64 -11.06 -18.92
CA PRO A 29 8.58 -10.52 -19.77
C PRO A 29 7.36 -9.97 -18.99
N ASN A 30 7.15 -10.48 -17.77
CA ASN A 30 6.02 -10.13 -16.91
C ASN A 30 6.40 -9.11 -15.80
N PHE A 31 7.59 -8.51 -15.90
CA PHE A 31 8.03 -7.53 -14.93
C PHE A 31 7.43 -6.16 -15.26
N ILE A 32 6.72 -5.58 -14.30
CA ILE A 32 6.17 -4.23 -14.44
C ILE A 32 7.21 -3.23 -13.95
N HIS A 33 7.72 -2.43 -14.88
CA HIS A 33 8.67 -1.37 -14.55
C HIS A 33 7.98 -0.22 -13.82
N ASP A 34 8.53 0.16 -12.66
CA ASP A 34 8.09 1.29 -11.85
C ASP A 34 9.31 2.15 -11.50
N GLN A 35 9.29 3.42 -11.91
CA GLN A 35 10.40 4.35 -11.69
C GLN A 35 10.65 4.62 -10.21
N ALA A 36 9.61 4.60 -9.39
CA ALA A 36 9.75 4.79 -7.95
C ALA A 36 10.42 3.59 -7.29
N GLN A 37 10.09 2.37 -7.73
CA GLN A 37 10.79 1.17 -7.30
C GLN A 37 12.25 1.18 -7.76
N ALA A 38 12.53 1.61 -9.00
CA ALA A 38 13.89 1.74 -9.52
C ALA A 38 14.71 2.73 -8.68
N ASN A 39 14.12 3.86 -8.29
CA ASN A 39 14.78 4.83 -7.41
C ASN A 39 15.00 4.25 -6.01
N ALA A 40 13.99 3.59 -5.44
CA ALA A 40 14.07 3.02 -4.09
C ALA A 40 15.11 1.90 -3.99
N ILE A 41 15.26 1.07 -5.05
CA ILE A 41 16.26 0.00 -5.06
C ILE A 41 17.70 0.53 -5.02
N GLU A 42 17.96 1.72 -5.58
CA GLU A 42 19.27 2.36 -5.49
C GLU A 42 19.65 2.72 -4.04
N TYR A 43 18.69 3.21 -3.26
CA TYR A 43 18.92 3.48 -1.84
C TYR A 43 19.14 2.19 -1.04
N LEU A 44 18.42 1.12 -1.36
CA LEU A 44 18.62 -0.18 -0.75
C LEU A 44 20.00 -0.78 -1.11
N ASP A 45 20.45 -0.60 -2.33
CA ASP A 45 21.76 -1.05 -2.79
C ASP A 45 22.89 -0.27 -2.11
N ARG A 46 22.69 1.04 -1.92
CA ARG A 46 23.62 1.88 -1.15
C ARG A 46 23.73 1.40 0.29
N LEU A 47 22.60 1.19 0.95
CA LEU A 47 22.57 0.66 2.32
C LEU A 47 23.22 -0.73 2.40
N TRP A 48 22.94 -1.60 1.43
CA TRP A 48 23.56 -2.91 1.33
C TRP A 48 25.11 -2.79 1.23
N THR A 49 25.60 -1.90 0.38
CA THR A 49 27.03 -1.63 0.22
C THR A 49 27.67 -1.13 1.52
N GLU A 50 27.02 -0.18 2.20
CA GLU A 50 27.47 0.34 3.51
C GLU A 50 27.51 -0.74 4.58
N LEU A 51 26.50 -1.61 4.63
CA LEU A 51 26.46 -2.77 5.53
C LEU A 51 27.58 -3.76 5.24
N MET A 52 27.91 -3.99 3.96
CA MET A 52 29.04 -4.83 3.58
C MET A 52 30.37 -4.24 4.04
N MET A 53 30.58 -2.93 3.86
CA MET A 53 31.78 -2.24 4.35
C MET A 53 31.85 -2.28 5.88
N PHE A 54 30.74 -2.04 6.57
CA PHE A 54 30.63 -2.10 8.03
C PHE A 54 31.00 -3.49 8.54
N LYS A 55 30.46 -4.56 7.93
CA LYS A 55 30.76 -5.95 8.26
C LYS A 55 32.26 -6.26 8.09
N ARG A 56 32.87 -5.82 6.96
CA ARG A 56 34.30 -6.02 6.69
C ARG A 56 35.20 -5.29 7.71
N LYS A 57 34.88 -4.03 8.04
CA LYS A 57 35.64 -3.25 9.04
C LYS A 57 35.56 -3.88 10.43
N ARG A 58 34.39 -4.39 10.83
CA ARG A 58 34.18 -5.01 12.14
C ARG A 58 34.87 -6.37 12.27
N ASN A 59 34.99 -7.13 11.20
CA ASN A 59 35.60 -8.46 11.19
C ASN A 59 37.15 -8.43 11.11
N ARG A 60 37.75 -7.29 10.78
CA ARG A 60 39.22 -7.14 10.80
C ARG A 60 39.69 -7.12 12.25
N PHE A 61 40.51 -8.11 12.64
CA PHE A 61 41.07 -8.29 14.00
C PHE A 61 41.80 -7.05 14.53
N LEU A 62 42.43 -6.28 13.62
CA LEU A 62 43.10 -5.00 13.91
C LEU A 62 42.15 -3.79 13.93
N GLY A 63 40.90 -3.93 13.52
CA GLY A 63 39.88 -2.88 13.46
C GLY A 63 39.13 -2.64 14.77
N ARG A 64 39.53 -3.28 15.89
CA ARG A 64 39.14 -2.86 17.25
C ARG A 64 39.91 -1.63 17.73
N SER A 65 40.53 -0.91 16.79
CA SER A 65 41.11 0.40 16.96
C SER A 65 40.06 1.39 17.40
N LEU A 66 40.25 2.04 18.50
CA LEU A 66 39.76 3.26 19.16
C LEU A 66 38.57 4.06 18.57
N ARG A 67 38.05 3.74 17.39
CA ARG A 67 36.83 4.29 16.78
C ARG A 67 35.98 3.15 16.23
N SER A 68 34.87 2.84 16.91
CA SER A 68 33.84 1.96 16.33
C SER A 68 33.39 2.49 14.98
N PRO A 69 33.33 1.65 13.93
CA PRO A 69 32.84 2.11 12.65
C PRO A 69 31.43 2.67 12.79
N GLN A 70 31.13 3.78 12.11
CA GLN A 70 29.80 4.37 12.14
C GLN A 70 28.76 3.39 11.60
N VAL A 71 27.69 3.19 12.35
CA VAL A 71 26.57 2.32 11.95
C VAL A 71 25.86 2.96 10.76
N PRO A 72 25.58 2.23 9.67
CA PRO A 72 24.84 2.76 8.56
C PRO A 72 23.45 3.28 8.96
N LYS A 73 23.03 4.38 8.34
CA LYS A 73 21.69 4.94 8.52
C LYS A 73 20.68 4.01 7.86
N GLY A 74 19.62 3.64 8.59
CA GLY A 74 18.58 2.78 8.05
C GLY A 74 17.67 3.45 7.03
N LEU A 75 16.64 2.75 6.57
CA LEU A 75 15.67 3.23 5.58
C LEU A 75 14.24 3.09 6.08
N TYR A 76 13.41 4.07 5.74
CA TYR A 76 11.97 4.04 5.95
C TYR A 76 11.29 4.37 4.62
N PHE A 77 10.68 3.37 3.97
CA PHE A 77 9.90 3.67 2.77
C PHE A 77 8.42 3.62 3.06
N TYR A 78 7.75 4.67 2.58
CA TYR A 78 6.32 4.78 2.69
C TYR A 78 5.68 5.06 1.34
N GLY A 79 4.40 4.72 1.25
CA GLY A 79 3.59 4.93 0.06
C GLY A 79 2.37 4.03 0.09
N GLY A 80 1.43 4.23 -0.82
CA GLY A 80 0.15 3.50 -0.90
C GLY A 80 0.31 1.98 -1.00
N VAL A 81 -0.79 1.27 -0.79
CA VAL A 81 -0.85 -0.19 -0.93
C VAL A 81 -0.54 -0.58 -2.38
N GLY A 82 0.18 -1.70 -2.59
CA GLY A 82 0.49 -2.20 -3.95
C GLY A 82 1.70 -1.56 -4.64
N ARG A 83 2.40 -0.60 -4.02
CA ARG A 83 3.63 0.04 -4.57
C ARG A 83 4.87 -0.86 -4.62
N GLY A 84 4.72 -2.14 -4.35
CA GLY A 84 5.84 -3.07 -4.38
C GLY A 84 6.82 -2.92 -3.21
N LYS A 85 6.43 -2.27 -2.10
CA LYS A 85 7.27 -2.15 -0.89
C LYS A 85 7.76 -3.51 -0.38
N SER A 86 6.87 -4.51 -0.35
CA SER A 86 7.23 -5.87 0.05
C SER A 86 8.22 -6.52 -0.90
N PHE A 87 8.07 -6.29 -2.21
CA PHE A 87 9.01 -6.75 -3.23
C PHE A 87 10.39 -6.12 -3.07
N LEU A 88 10.46 -4.82 -2.80
CA LEU A 88 11.71 -4.12 -2.51
C LEU A 88 12.37 -4.65 -1.22
N MET A 89 11.55 -4.93 -0.19
CA MET A 89 12.02 -5.55 1.05
C MET A 89 12.51 -6.98 0.82
N ASP A 90 11.85 -7.77 -0.04
CA ASP A 90 12.28 -9.12 -0.44
C ASP A 90 13.65 -9.07 -1.11
N ALA A 91 13.84 -8.15 -2.07
CA ALA A 91 15.10 -7.95 -2.76
C ALA A 91 16.23 -7.60 -1.79
N PHE A 92 16.00 -6.62 -0.91
CA PHE A 92 16.98 -6.21 0.08
C PHE A 92 17.31 -7.32 1.07
N PHE A 93 16.29 -7.87 1.72
CA PHE A 93 16.47 -8.89 2.76
C PHE A 93 17.09 -10.17 2.20
N GLY A 94 16.65 -10.59 1.00
CA GLY A 94 17.20 -11.76 0.33
C GLY A 94 18.67 -11.62 -0.01
N CYS A 95 19.07 -10.48 -0.61
CA CYS A 95 20.45 -10.21 -1.02
C CYS A 95 21.41 -9.94 0.15
N LEU A 96 20.93 -9.75 1.38
CA LEU A 96 21.78 -9.48 2.54
C LEU A 96 22.48 -10.77 3.05
N PRO A 97 23.81 -10.89 2.98
CA PRO A 97 24.54 -12.05 3.49
C PRO A 97 24.86 -11.90 5.00
N TYR A 98 23.86 -11.52 5.77
CA TYR A 98 23.92 -11.42 7.22
C TYR A 98 23.23 -12.61 7.88
N ARG A 99 23.88 -13.29 8.82
CA ARG A 99 23.22 -14.31 9.66
C ARG A 99 22.29 -13.67 10.70
N ARG A 100 22.68 -12.49 11.18
CA ARG A 100 21.94 -11.71 12.21
C ARG A 100 21.04 -10.69 11.53
N LYS A 101 20.10 -11.16 10.71
CA LYS A 101 19.03 -10.37 10.10
C LYS A 101 17.69 -10.95 10.50
N ARG A 102 16.72 -10.07 10.72
CA ARG A 102 15.35 -10.45 11.09
C ARG A 102 14.37 -9.62 10.29
N ARG A 103 13.31 -10.25 9.78
CA ARG A 103 12.16 -9.59 9.17
C ARG A 103 10.90 -10.01 9.90
N VAL A 104 10.03 -9.05 10.21
CA VAL A 104 8.84 -9.28 11.01
C VAL A 104 7.81 -8.19 10.72
N HIS A 105 6.52 -8.53 10.77
CA HIS A 105 5.45 -7.53 10.76
C HIS A 105 5.50 -6.71 12.06
N PHE A 106 5.33 -5.40 11.93
CA PHE A 106 5.51 -4.49 13.06
C PHE A 106 4.63 -4.84 14.27
N HIS A 107 3.34 -5.14 14.04
CA HIS A 107 2.43 -5.49 15.15
C HIS A 107 2.84 -6.79 15.87
N ALA A 108 3.33 -7.80 15.13
CA ALA A 108 3.81 -9.04 15.73
C ALA A 108 5.07 -8.80 16.58
N PHE A 109 5.94 -7.90 16.12
CA PHE A 109 7.10 -7.47 16.89
C PHE A 109 6.69 -6.75 18.19
N MET A 110 5.74 -5.82 18.12
CA MET A 110 5.26 -5.11 19.32
C MET A 110 4.59 -6.06 20.32
N ALA A 111 3.81 -7.03 19.84
CA ALA A 111 3.24 -8.07 20.71
C ALA A 111 4.32 -8.87 21.45
N GLU A 112 5.43 -9.23 20.77
CA GLU A 112 6.59 -9.86 21.40
C GLU A 112 7.25 -8.95 22.45
N ILE A 113 7.43 -7.66 22.13
CA ILE A 113 8.00 -6.70 23.09
C ILE A 113 7.15 -6.63 24.35
N HIS A 114 5.82 -6.51 24.23
CA HIS A 114 4.93 -6.52 25.39
C HIS A 114 5.03 -7.79 26.22
N GLN A 115 5.19 -8.95 25.59
CA GLN A 115 5.40 -10.20 26.32
C GLN A 115 6.74 -10.21 27.10
N ARG A 116 7.84 -9.76 26.46
CA ARG A 116 9.15 -9.65 27.11
C ARG A 116 9.12 -8.66 28.29
N LEU A 117 8.45 -7.53 28.14
CA LEU A 117 8.30 -6.54 29.22
C LEU A 117 7.50 -7.08 30.41
N LYS A 118 6.52 -7.98 30.20
CA LYS A 118 5.80 -8.63 31.30
C LYS A 118 6.72 -9.51 32.17
N VAL A 119 7.73 -10.09 31.57
CA VAL A 119 8.71 -10.93 32.30
C VAL A 119 9.72 -10.07 33.07
N LEU A 120 10.09 -8.91 32.51
CA LEU A 120 11.13 -8.01 33.05
C LEU A 120 10.58 -6.90 33.99
N LYS A 121 9.40 -7.09 34.56
CA LYS A 121 8.73 -6.06 35.42
C LYS A 121 9.57 -5.56 36.61
N SER A 122 10.51 -6.36 37.10
CA SER A 122 11.38 -5.99 38.24
C SER A 122 12.64 -5.23 37.83
N GLU A 123 12.91 -5.06 36.53
CA GLU A 123 14.09 -4.33 36.07
C GLU A 123 13.87 -2.82 36.07
N ALA A 124 14.93 -2.07 36.40
CA ALA A 124 14.88 -0.61 36.42
C ALA A 124 14.70 0.00 35.00
N ASN A 125 15.19 -0.66 33.95
CA ASN A 125 15.06 -0.22 32.56
C ASN A 125 14.81 -1.41 31.62
N PRO A 126 13.60 -1.98 31.63
CA PRO A 126 13.30 -3.22 30.93
C PRO A 126 13.39 -3.05 29.39
N LEU A 127 13.07 -1.88 28.82
CA LEU A 127 13.21 -1.63 27.37
C LEU A 127 14.66 -1.68 26.90
N LYS A 128 15.61 -1.21 27.72
CA LYS A 128 17.04 -1.30 27.41
C LYS A 128 17.51 -2.73 27.40
N SER A 129 17.09 -3.54 28.38
CA SER A 129 17.42 -4.98 28.44
C SER A 129 16.86 -5.73 27.22
N VAL A 130 15.60 -5.50 26.88
CA VAL A 130 14.98 -6.09 25.69
C VAL A 130 15.73 -5.70 24.41
N ALA A 131 16.06 -4.43 24.24
CA ALA A 131 16.80 -3.96 23.07
C ALA A 131 18.19 -4.61 22.98
N ALA A 132 18.91 -4.74 24.10
CA ALA A 132 20.20 -5.38 24.15
C ALA A 132 20.12 -6.88 23.81
N GLU A 133 19.08 -7.59 24.26
CA GLU A 133 18.84 -9.00 23.88
C GLU A 133 18.60 -9.13 22.36
N ILE A 134 17.71 -8.32 21.81
CA ILE A 134 17.42 -8.31 20.36
C ILE A 134 18.70 -8.02 19.60
N ALA A 135 19.49 -7.04 20.03
CA ALA A 135 20.73 -6.65 19.38
C ALA A 135 21.81 -7.74 19.39
N LYS A 136 21.78 -8.71 20.33
CA LYS A 136 22.68 -9.88 20.32
C LYS A 136 22.40 -10.79 19.11
N GLU A 137 21.16 -10.92 18.70
CA GLU A 137 20.73 -11.84 17.64
C GLU A 137 20.46 -11.13 16.30
N THR A 138 20.21 -9.81 16.33
CA THR A 138 19.77 -9.05 15.18
C THR A 138 20.69 -7.86 14.95
N ARG A 139 21.24 -7.71 13.74
CA ARG A 139 22.00 -6.54 13.31
C ARG A 139 21.22 -5.69 12.31
N VAL A 140 20.42 -6.34 11.47
CA VAL A 140 19.49 -5.67 10.54
C VAL A 140 18.09 -6.16 10.87
N LEU A 141 17.23 -5.24 11.25
CA LEU A 141 15.83 -5.47 11.59
C LEU A 141 14.94 -4.82 10.55
N CYS A 142 14.20 -5.65 9.83
CA CYS A 142 13.28 -5.24 8.80
C CYS A 142 11.84 -5.33 9.33
N PHE A 143 11.10 -4.23 9.21
CA PHE A 143 9.70 -4.17 9.56
C PHE A 143 8.83 -4.10 8.32
N ASP A 144 7.90 -5.03 8.20
CA ASP A 144 6.79 -4.90 7.26
C ASP A 144 5.62 -4.21 7.97
N GLU A 145 4.92 -3.35 7.23
CA GLU A 145 3.70 -2.67 7.67
C GLU A 145 3.89 -1.88 8.99
N PHE A 146 4.90 -1.02 9.01
CA PHE A 146 5.15 -0.16 10.17
C PHE A 146 4.00 0.82 10.35
N HIS A 147 3.17 0.56 11.34
CA HIS A 147 2.00 1.36 11.66
C HIS A 147 1.74 1.37 13.17
N VAL A 148 1.44 2.54 13.71
CA VAL A 148 1.17 2.73 15.14
C VAL A 148 -0.28 3.19 15.30
N SER A 149 -1.12 2.31 15.85
CA SER A 149 -2.53 2.59 16.14
C SER A 149 -2.86 2.52 17.63
N ASP A 150 -2.08 1.78 18.41
CA ASP A 150 -2.30 1.55 19.83
C ASP A 150 -1.46 2.50 20.70
N ILE A 151 -2.08 3.02 21.79
CA ILE A 151 -1.42 3.93 22.71
C ILE A 151 -0.27 3.26 23.49
N ALA A 152 -0.41 1.97 23.83
CA ALA A 152 0.64 1.24 24.55
C ALA A 152 1.89 1.09 23.67
N ASP A 153 1.71 0.83 22.36
CA ASP A 153 2.80 0.79 21.40
C ASP A 153 3.45 2.18 21.26
N ALA A 154 2.64 3.22 21.07
CA ALA A 154 3.14 4.60 20.93
C ALA A 154 4.02 5.04 22.12
N MET A 155 3.62 4.69 23.33
CA MET A 155 4.32 5.11 24.57
C MET A 155 5.70 4.45 24.76
N ILE A 156 5.91 3.24 24.23
CA ILE A 156 7.17 2.49 24.41
C ILE A 156 8.06 2.55 23.17
N LEU A 157 7.49 2.80 21.99
CA LEU A 157 8.18 2.68 20.70
C LEU A 157 9.41 3.59 20.60
N GLY A 158 9.28 4.85 21.00
CA GLY A 158 10.39 5.81 20.93
C GLY A 158 11.63 5.34 21.68
N ARG A 159 11.44 4.95 22.95
CA ARG A 159 12.54 4.41 23.79
C ARG A 159 13.10 3.09 23.26
N LEU A 160 12.24 2.23 22.72
CA LEU A 160 12.66 0.96 22.14
C LEU A 160 13.55 1.17 20.92
N LEU A 161 13.10 2.04 19.97
CA LEU A 161 13.88 2.37 18.78
C LEU A 161 15.20 3.03 19.14
N GLU A 162 15.20 3.99 20.05
CA GLU A 162 16.43 4.65 20.54
C GLU A 162 17.44 3.62 21.10
N ASN A 163 16.99 2.72 21.94
CA ASN A 163 17.86 1.67 22.51
C ASN A 163 18.38 0.72 21.43
N LEU A 164 17.54 0.28 20.46
CA LEU A 164 17.96 -0.57 19.36
C LEU A 164 19.03 0.11 18.48
N LEU A 165 18.83 1.40 18.16
CA LEU A 165 19.79 2.19 17.40
C LEU A 165 21.12 2.37 18.15
N ASN A 166 21.07 2.63 19.46
CA ASN A 166 22.24 2.75 20.31
C ASN A 166 23.04 1.42 20.43
N GLU A 167 22.36 0.27 20.38
CA GLU A 167 22.97 -1.06 20.29
C GLU A 167 23.50 -1.38 18.88
N GLY A 168 23.33 -0.45 17.94
CA GLY A 168 23.82 -0.54 16.56
C GLY A 168 23.00 -1.47 15.67
N VAL A 169 21.72 -1.62 15.95
CA VAL A 169 20.78 -2.27 15.04
C VAL A 169 20.44 -1.33 13.91
N VAL A 170 20.52 -1.79 12.67
CA VAL A 170 20.09 -1.03 11.49
C VAL A 170 18.63 -1.37 11.19
N LEU A 171 17.77 -0.36 11.10
CA LEU A 171 16.35 -0.52 10.88
C LEU A 171 15.99 -0.26 9.41
N VAL A 172 15.18 -1.12 8.85
CA VAL A 172 14.58 -0.92 7.52
C VAL A 172 13.08 -1.15 7.65
N ALA A 173 12.25 -0.18 7.31
CA ALA A 173 10.82 -0.27 7.52
C ALA A 173 10.04 0.06 6.23
N THR A 174 8.95 -0.67 6.01
CA THR A 174 7.92 -0.33 5.03
C THR A 174 6.66 0.15 5.75
N SER A 175 6.01 1.19 5.23
CA SER A 175 4.78 1.74 5.79
C SER A 175 3.85 2.22 4.68
N ASN A 176 2.57 2.35 4.98
CA ASN A 176 1.62 3.06 4.12
C ASN A 176 1.57 4.57 4.43
N TYR A 177 2.24 5.00 5.50
CA TYR A 177 2.17 6.36 6.03
C TYR A 177 3.55 7.00 6.11
N ALA A 178 3.63 8.31 5.84
CA ALA A 178 4.81 9.09 6.18
C ALA A 178 5.06 9.07 7.70
N PRO A 179 6.30 9.24 8.18
CA PRO A 179 6.56 9.30 9.63
C PRO A 179 5.70 10.35 10.35
N SER A 180 5.46 11.51 9.73
CA SER A 180 4.62 12.59 10.25
C SER A 180 3.13 12.21 10.38
N GLU A 181 2.69 11.20 9.63
CA GLU A 181 1.32 10.68 9.61
C GLU A 181 1.11 9.48 10.54
N LEU A 182 2.15 9.02 11.21
CA LEU A 182 2.03 7.96 12.20
C LEU A 182 1.24 8.45 13.43
N TYR A 183 0.29 7.64 13.90
CA TYR A 183 -0.52 7.90 15.09
C TYR A 183 -1.26 9.25 15.04
N PRO A 184 -2.02 9.58 13.95
CA PRO A 184 -2.49 10.94 13.68
C PRO A 184 -3.54 11.44 14.66
N GLN A 185 -4.44 10.57 15.10
CA GLN A 185 -5.54 10.87 16.05
C GLN A 185 -5.32 10.25 17.43
N GLY A 186 -4.09 9.80 17.70
CA GLY A 186 -3.78 9.09 18.93
C GLY A 186 -3.90 9.96 20.18
N GLN A 187 -4.39 9.36 21.27
CA GLN A 187 -4.40 10.01 22.58
C GLN A 187 -2.97 10.39 22.97
N ASN A 188 -2.80 11.65 23.43
CA ASN A 188 -1.49 12.17 23.81
C ASN A 188 -0.43 12.14 22.68
N ARG A 189 -0.84 12.45 21.44
CA ARG A 189 0.05 12.48 20.26
C ARG A 189 1.31 13.33 20.46
N SER A 190 1.23 14.38 21.26
CA SER A 190 2.39 15.24 21.59
C SER A 190 3.56 14.45 22.18
N SER A 191 3.30 13.40 22.95
CA SER A 191 4.33 12.50 23.50
C SER A 191 4.93 11.56 22.43
N PHE A 192 4.29 11.39 21.28
CA PHE A 192 4.78 10.58 20.18
C PHE A 192 5.61 11.37 19.16
N LEU A 193 5.48 12.72 19.12
CA LEU A 193 6.26 13.57 18.20
C LEU A 193 7.78 13.38 18.31
N PRO A 194 8.40 13.17 19.49
CA PRO A 194 9.81 12.85 19.59
C PRO A 194 10.19 11.54 18.90
N THR A 195 9.29 10.55 18.88
CA THR A 195 9.48 9.28 18.17
C THR A 195 9.50 9.50 16.66
N ILE A 196 8.61 10.33 16.13
CA ILE A 196 8.60 10.74 14.72
C ILE A 196 9.94 11.40 14.37
N ALA A 197 10.36 12.39 15.15
CA ALA A 197 11.64 13.08 14.95
C ALA A 197 12.84 12.12 15.00
N LEU A 198 12.81 11.11 15.89
CA LEU A 198 13.83 10.06 15.97
C LEU A 198 13.86 9.23 14.66
N ILE A 199 12.72 8.82 14.13
CA ILE A 199 12.61 8.07 12.88
C ILE A 199 13.21 8.92 11.74
N GLU A 200 12.78 10.16 11.58
CA GLU A 200 13.23 11.06 10.51
C GLU A 200 14.72 11.40 10.59
N SER A 201 15.27 11.53 11.79
CA SER A 201 16.70 11.80 11.98
C SER A 201 17.58 10.56 11.80
N SER A 202 17.11 9.39 12.22
CA SER A 202 17.88 8.15 12.25
C SER A 202 17.74 7.30 10.99
N LEU A 203 16.68 7.47 10.22
CA LEU A 203 16.43 6.73 8.98
C LEU A 203 16.41 7.69 7.78
N THR A 204 16.78 7.18 6.62
CA THR A 204 16.52 7.87 5.35
C THR A 204 15.08 7.59 4.95
N VAL A 205 14.26 8.64 4.92
CA VAL A 205 12.83 8.53 4.60
C VAL A 205 12.64 8.68 3.10
N LEU A 206 11.97 7.71 2.48
CA LEU A 206 11.73 7.65 1.03
C LEU A 206 10.25 7.47 0.77
N ASN A 207 9.69 8.35 -0.05
CA ASN A 207 8.38 8.13 -0.63
C ASN A 207 8.54 7.22 -1.86
N VAL A 208 7.89 6.06 -1.83
CA VAL A 208 7.86 5.11 -2.96
C VAL A 208 6.56 5.21 -3.76
N ASP A 209 5.72 6.18 -3.48
CA ASP A 209 4.59 6.51 -4.35
C ASP A 209 5.08 7.16 -5.65
N GLY A 210 6.38 7.44 -5.72
CA GLY A 210 7.08 7.97 -6.87
C GLY A 210 6.28 9.05 -7.54
N GLY A 211 6.48 10.29 -7.16
CA GLY A 211 5.79 11.48 -7.68
C GLY A 211 4.62 11.17 -8.61
N GLU A 212 3.46 11.71 -8.34
CA GLU A 212 2.23 11.68 -9.15
C GLU A 212 2.17 10.53 -10.18
N ASP A 213 1.27 9.59 -10.00
CA ASP A 213 1.09 8.51 -10.97
C ASP A 213 0.77 9.16 -12.32
N TYR A 214 1.79 9.28 -13.18
CA TYR A 214 1.66 9.86 -14.51
C TYR A 214 0.55 9.20 -15.33
N ARG A 215 0.15 7.98 -14.97
CA ARG A 215 -0.97 7.28 -15.59
C ARG A 215 -2.30 7.90 -15.18
N LEU A 216 -2.47 8.33 -13.91
CA LEU A 216 -3.66 9.04 -13.46
C LEU A 216 -3.75 10.44 -14.05
N ARG A 217 -2.60 11.10 -14.33
CA ARG A 217 -2.56 12.39 -15.06
C ARG A 217 -2.93 12.28 -16.53
N THR A 218 -2.86 11.10 -17.13
CA THR A 218 -3.31 10.87 -18.51
C THR A 218 -4.81 10.63 -18.60
N LEU A 219 -5.52 10.41 -17.48
CA LEU A 219 -6.96 10.33 -17.47
C LEU A 219 -7.56 11.71 -17.78
N ARG A 220 -8.13 11.84 -18.98
CA ARG A 220 -8.91 13.03 -19.34
C ARG A 220 -10.38 12.81 -18.96
N PRO A 221 -11.09 13.83 -18.50
CA PRO A 221 -12.50 13.71 -18.13
C PRO A 221 -13.37 13.03 -19.19
N ALA A 222 -13.09 13.30 -20.46
CA ALA A 222 -13.81 12.73 -21.60
C ALA A 222 -13.47 11.26 -21.91
N GLU A 223 -12.49 10.66 -21.24
CA GLU A 223 -11.94 9.35 -21.58
C GLU A 223 -12.18 8.28 -20.48
N ILE A 224 -12.96 8.57 -19.45
CA ILE A 224 -13.19 7.65 -18.33
C ILE A 224 -14.66 7.22 -18.20
N PHE A 225 -15.60 7.98 -18.77
CA PHE A 225 -17.02 7.69 -18.75
C PHE A 225 -17.55 7.64 -20.17
N PHE A 226 -17.96 6.48 -20.62
CA PHE A 226 -18.36 6.22 -22.00
C PHE A 226 -19.87 5.98 -22.07
N THR A 227 -20.56 6.72 -22.91
CA THR A 227 -22.00 6.60 -23.19
C THR A 227 -22.22 6.64 -24.71
N PRO A 228 -23.03 5.72 -25.27
CA PRO A 228 -23.76 4.63 -24.63
C PRO A 228 -22.88 3.43 -24.22
N ALA A 229 -23.43 2.50 -23.42
CA ALA A 229 -22.77 1.23 -23.07
C ALA A 229 -22.92 0.23 -24.25
N ASP A 230 -22.17 0.44 -25.31
CA ASP A 230 -22.12 -0.42 -26.49
C ASP A 230 -20.76 -1.15 -26.61
N GLU A 231 -20.63 -2.03 -27.60
CA GLU A 231 -19.40 -2.80 -27.80
C GLU A 231 -18.17 -1.92 -28.08
N GLU A 232 -18.36 -0.78 -28.77
CA GLU A 232 -17.25 0.14 -29.05
C GLU A 232 -16.73 0.79 -27.76
N ASN A 233 -17.61 1.27 -26.90
CA ASN A 233 -17.26 1.92 -25.64
C ASN A 233 -16.78 0.91 -24.60
N GLU A 234 -17.28 -0.34 -24.59
CA GLU A 234 -16.70 -1.44 -23.80
C GLU A 234 -15.28 -1.76 -24.25
N ALA A 235 -14.99 -1.75 -25.55
CA ALA A 235 -13.63 -1.93 -26.07
C ALA A 235 -12.69 -0.78 -25.64
N LYS A 236 -13.19 0.47 -25.61
CA LYS A 236 -12.43 1.62 -25.09
C LYS A 236 -12.15 1.47 -23.60
N LEU A 237 -13.14 1.06 -22.81
CA LEU A 237 -12.97 0.81 -21.37
C LEU A 237 -11.96 -0.34 -21.13
N ALA A 238 -12.01 -1.40 -21.95
CA ALA A 238 -11.06 -2.51 -21.87
C ALA A 238 -9.62 -2.07 -22.21
N LYS A 239 -9.48 -1.22 -23.24
CA LYS A 239 -8.18 -0.64 -23.59
C LYS A 239 -7.64 0.22 -22.45
N LEU A 240 -8.47 1.09 -21.89
CA LEU A 240 -8.11 1.94 -20.74
C LEU A 240 -7.69 1.09 -19.53
N PHE A 241 -8.44 0.02 -19.21
CA PHE A 241 -8.07 -0.88 -18.12
C PHE A 241 -6.69 -1.49 -18.34
N LYS A 242 -6.42 -2.01 -19.54
CA LYS A 242 -5.12 -2.61 -19.88
C LYS A 242 -3.98 -1.60 -19.75
N GLU A 243 -4.17 -0.39 -20.24
CA GLU A 243 -3.19 0.69 -20.15
C GLU A 243 -2.91 1.09 -18.70
N MET A 244 -3.97 1.28 -17.90
CA MET A 244 -3.86 1.70 -16.50
C MET A 244 -3.31 0.58 -15.61
N ALA A 245 -3.72 -0.66 -15.84
CA ALA A 245 -3.26 -1.82 -15.10
C ALA A 245 -1.89 -2.35 -15.56
N GLY A 246 -1.40 -1.91 -16.73
CA GLY A 246 -0.13 -2.36 -17.30
C GLY A 246 -0.14 -3.83 -17.72
N ILE A 247 -1.28 -4.32 -18.25
CA ILE A 247 -1.47 -5.72 -18.68
C ILE A 247 -1.86 -5.80 -20.16
N THR A 248 -1.57 -6.95 -20.79
CA THR A 248 -1.95 -7.21 -22.18
C THR A 248 -3.30 -7.92 -22.29
N ASP A 249 -3.60 -8.80 -21.34
CA ASP A 249 -4.76 -9.67 -21.38
C ASP A 249 -5.64 -9.48 -20.15
N LEU A 250 -6.95 -9.53 -20.34
CA LEU A 250 -7.92 -9.49 -19.28
C LEU A 250 -8.04 -10.89 -18.65
N ASN A 251 -7.98 -10.95 -17.31
CA ASN A 251 -8.10 -12.19 -16.56
C ASN A 251 -9.38 -12.17 -15.72
N PRO A 252 -10.50 -12.66 -16.26
CA PRO A 252 -11.72 -12.79 -15.47
C PRO A 252 -11.53 -13.73 -14.28
N GLY A 253 -12.20 -13.41 -13.17
CA GLY A 253 -12.06 -14.20 -11.96
C GLY A 253 -13.21 -13.96 -10.99
N ILE A 254 -13.04 -14.41 -9.75
CA ILE A 254 -13.99 -14.24 -8.66
C ILE A 254 -13.23 -13.67 -7.47
N SER A 255 -13.69 -12.52 -6.98
CA SER A 255 -13.21 -11.94 -5.72
C SER A 255 -14.11 -12.39 -4.57
N THR A 256 -13.52 -12.88 -3.48
CA THR A 256 -14.28 -13.23 -2.27
C THR A 256 -14.16 -12.10 -1.26
N ILE A 257 -15.25 -11.34 -1.09
CA ILE A 257 -15.31 -10.18 -0.17
C ILE A 257 -16.32 -10.52 0.94
N HIS A 258 -15.87 -10.52 2.18
CA HIS A 258 -16.68 -10.87 3.36
C HIS A 258 -17.48 -12.19 3.18
N GLY A 259 -16.84 -13.20 2.56
CA GLY A 259 -17.47 -14.50 2.30
C GLY A 259 -18.47 -14.52 1.14
N ARG A 260 -18.56 -13.44 0.36
CA ARG A 260 -19.41 -13.34 -0.84
C ARG A 260 -18.56 -13.37 -2.09
N GLU A 261 -18.92 -14.20 -3.04
CA GLU A 261 -18.28 -14.28 -4.34
C GLU A 261 -18.83 -13.19 -5.26
N ILE A 262 -17.91 -12.42 -5.86
CA ILE A 262 -18.23 -11.37 -6.82
C ILE A 262 -17.39 -11.62 -8.08
N PRO A 263 -18.03 -11.99 -9.19
CA PRO A 263 -17.32 -12.16 -10.45
C PRO A 263 -16.79 -10.81 -10.95
N HIS A 264 -15.53 -10.78 -11.40
CA HIS A 264 -14.92 -9.61 -12.01
C HIS A 264 -14.44 -9.93 -13.43
N LYS A 265 -14.45 -8.92 -14.31
CA LYS A 265 -13.95 -9.04 -15.69
C LYS A 265 -12.42 -9.06 -15.74
N ALA A 266 -11.78 -8.33 -14.85
CA ALA A 266 -10.33 -8.30 -14.70
C ALA A 266 -9.93 -7.75 -13.34
N GLU A 267 -8.76 -8.15 -12.85
CA GLU A 267 -8.12 -7.62 -11.66
C GLU A 267 -6.62 -7.52 -11.90
N SER A 268 -6.01 -6.38 -11.58
CA SER A 268 -4.57 -6.21 -11.63
C SER A 268 -4.10 -5.13 -10.68
N GLY A 269 -3.30 -5.54 -9.70
CA GLY A 269 -2.67 -4.62 -8.75
C GLY A 269 -3.68 -3.72 -8.05
N ARG A 270 -3.82 -2.46 -8.52
CA ARG A 270 -4.68 -1.44 -7.93
C ARG A 270 -5.99 -1.20 -8.66
N ALA A 271 -6.23 -1.91 -9.75
CA ALA A 271 -7.41 -1.76 -10.58
C ALA A 271 -8.23 -3.05 -10.58
N ILE A 272 -9.55 -2.92 -10.44
CA ILE A 272 -10.48 -4.02 -10.56
C ILE A 272 -11.66 -3.62 -11.44
N TRP A 273 -12.17 -4.56 -12.24
CA TRP A 273 -13.21 -4.32 -13.21
C TRP A 273 -14.40 -5.27 -13.01
N PHE A 274 -15.55 -4.69 -12.71
CA PHE A 274 -16.79 -5.41 -12.51
C PHE A 274 -17.84 -5.06 -13.57
N ASP A 275 -18.81 -5.95 -13.72
CA ASP A 275 -20.09 -5.64 -14.30
C ASP A 275 -20.98 -4.93 -13.26
N PHE A 276 -21.76 -3.93 -13.68
CA PHE A 276 -22.66 -3.19 -12.79
C PHE A 276 -23.62 -4.12 -12.05
N ARG A 277 -24.17 -5.12 -12.77
CA ARG A 277 -25.09 -6.08 -12.15
C ARG A 277 -24.42 -6.93 -11.08
N ALA A 278 -23.14 -7.30 -11.25
CA ALA A 278 -22.39 -8.06 -10.26
C ALA A 278 -22.22 -7.28 -8.94
N LEU A 279 -22.02 -5.95 -9.01
CA LEU A 279 -21.87 -5.11 -7.83
C LEU A 279 -23.19 -4.62 -7.22
N CYS A 280 -24.21 -4.34 -8.03
CA CYS A 280 -25.41 -3.64 -7.54
C CYS A 280 -26.68 -4.47 -7.56
N PHE A 281 -26.76 -5.64 -8.24
CA PHE A 281 -27.95 -6.49 -8.32
C PHE A 281 -27.88 -7.75 -7.44
N GLY A 282 -27.10 -7.76 -6.40
CA GLY A 282 -27.00 -8.89 -5.48
C GLY A 282 -27.04 -8.44 -4.02
N PRO A 283 -26.90 -9.36 -3.07
CA PRO A 283 -26.86 -9.04 -1.65
C PRO A 283 -25.52 -8.39 -1.31
N ARG A 284 -25.39 -7.11 -1.59
CA ARG A 284 -24.20 -6.28 -1.30
C ARG A 284 -24.49 -5.31 -0.17
N SER A 285 -23.48 -5.01 0.60
CA SER A 285 -23.52 -4.08 1.73
C SER A 285 -22.44 -3.01 1.59
N GLN A 286 -22.56 -1.96 2.35
CA GLN A 286 -21.57 -0.88 2.35
C GLN A 286 -20.16 -1.38 2.71
N SER A 287 -20.03 -2.40 3.58
CA SER A 287 -18.74 -3.00 3.92
C SER A 287 -18.03 -3.65 2.73
N ASP A 288 -18.78 -4.19 1.74
CA ASP A 288 -18.19 -4.75 0.53
C ASP A 288 -17.54 -3.64 -0.32
N TYR A 289 -18.18 -2.48 -0.38
CA TYR A 289 -17.65 -1.32 -1.10
C TYR A 289 -16.47 -0.64 -0.38
N LEU A 290 -16.50 -0.62 0.96
CA LEU A 290 -15.35 -0.18 1.75
C LEU A 290 -14.14 -1.06 1.48
N TYR A 291 -14.31 -2.38 1.44
CA TYR A 291 -13.23 -3.29 1.06
C TYR A 291 -12.66 -2.95 -0.31
N LEU A 292 -13.52 -2.68 -1.32
CA LEU A 292 -13.04 -2.27 -2.64
C LEU A 292 -12.24 -0.97 -2.59
N ALA A 293 -12.75 0.02 -1.87
CA ALA A 293 -12.11 1.33 -1.77
C ALA A 293 -10.78 1.29 -1.00
N GLU A 294 -10.63 0.40 -0.04
CA GLU A 294 -9.36 0.21 0.70
C GLU A 294 -8.29 -0.52 -0.12
N HIS A 295 -8.71 -1.39 -1.05
CA HIS A 295 -7.79 -2.27 -1.77
C HIS A 295 -7.45 -1.80 -3.20
N TYR A 296 -8.31 -0.97 -3.80
CA TYR A 296 -8.14 -0.54 -5.19
C TYR A 296 -8.18 0.97 -5.33
N GLU A 297 -7.27 1.51 -6.11
CA GLU A 297 -7.22 2.94 -6.47
C GLU A 297 -8.15 3.27 -7.63
N MET A 298 -8.49 2.23 -8.42
CA MET A 298 -9.36 2.36 -9.59
C MET A 298 -10.38 1.24 -9.63
N VAL A 299 -11.63 1.59 -9.83
CA VAL A 299 -12.73 0.67 -10.08
C VAL A 299 -13.26 0.94 -11.47
N PHE A 300 -13.32 -0.11 -12.28
CA PHE A 300 -13.94 -0.11 -13.60
C PHE A 300 -15.32 -0.76 -13.50
N LEU A 301 -16.30 -0.16 -14.14
CA LEU A 301 -17.68 -0.60 -14.05
C LEU A 301 -18.34 -0.60 -15.44
N SER A 302 -18.67 -1.79 -15.94
CA SER A 302 -19.37 -1.95 -17.20
C SER A 302 -20.88 -1.92 -17.04
N GLY A 303 -21.54 -1.30 -18.02
CA GLY A 303 -22.97 -1.46 -18.23
C GLY A 303 -23.85 -0.83 -17.16
N LEU A 304 -23.51 0.38 -16.69
CA LEU A 304 -24.43 1.17 -15.90
C LEU A 304 -25.72 1.39 -16.73
N GLU A 305 -26.83 0.92 -16.22
CA GLU A 305 -28.10 0.99 -16.91
C GLU A 305 -29.04 2.06 -16.31
N LYS A 306 -30.05 2.47 -17.07
CA LYS A 306 -31.13 3.29 -16.53
C LYS A 306 -31.97 2.43 -15.61
N LEU A 307 -32.08 2.83 -14.35
CA LEU A 307 -32.84 2.14 -13.33
C LEU A 307 -34.28 2.61 -13.33
N SER A 308 -35.21 1.66 -13.21
CA SER A 308 -36.63 1.91 -13.04
C SER A 308 -36.98 2.26 -11.59
N PRO A 309 -38.17 2.87 -11.33
CA PRO A 309 -38.62 3.14 -9.96
C PRO A 309 -38.68 1.90 -9.03
N GLN A 310 -38.81 0.69 -9.62
CA GLN A 310 -38.84 -0.58 -8.90
C GLN A 310 -37.44 -1.01 -8.43
N GLU A 311 -36.38 -0.54 -9.08
CA GLU A 311 -34.99 -0.87 -8.79
C GLU A 311 -34.35 0.07 -7.74
N LYS A 312 -35.17 0.51 -6.77
CA LYS A 312 -34.77 1.38 -5.65
C LYS A 312 -33.62 0.79 -4.82
N ALA A 313 -33.60 -0.54 -4.66
CA ALA A 313 -32.55 -1.19 -3.89
C ALA A 313 -31.19 -1.16 -4.62
N GLU A 314 -31.21 -1.28 -5.94
CA GLU A 314 -30.07 -1.18 -6.82
C GLU A 314 -29.54 0.28 -6.86
N ALA A 315 -30.44 1.26 -6.99
CA ALA A 315 -30.09 2.67 -6.91
C ALA A 315 -29.42 3.00 -5.56
N ARG A 316 -29.93 2.48 -4.45
CA ARG A 316 -29.33 2.68 -3.12
C ARG A 316 -27.96 2.05 -3.01
N ARG A 317 -27.76 0.85 -3.57
CA ARG A 317 -26.45 0.19 -3.58
C ARG A 317 -25.44 0.96 -4.45
N LEU A 318 -25.87 1.47 -5.59
CA LEU A 318 -25.04 2.35 -6.41
C LEU A 318 -24.65 3.62 -5.63
N THR A 319 -25.60 4.23 -4.90
CA THR A 319 -25.29 5.38 -4.03
C THR A 319 -24.24 5.04 -2.99
N TRP A 320 -24.35 3.92 -2.29
CA TRP A 320 -23.34 3.49 -1.32
C TRP A 320 -21.97 3.24 -1.97
N LEU A 321 -21.95 2.62 -3.15
CA LEU A 321 -20.72 2.41 -3.90
C LEU A 321 -20.05 3.76 -4.24
N ILE A 322 -20.81 4.67 -4.84
CA ILE A 322 -20.30 5.99 -5.26
C ILE A 322 -19.85 6.82 -4.04
N ASP A 323 -20.64 6.82 -2.96
CA ASP A 323 -20.29 7.55 -1.74
C ASP A 323 -18.94 7.06 -1.17
N VAL A 324 -18.75 5.74 -1.09
CA VAL A 324 -17.50 5.16 -0.60
C VAL A 324 -16.33 5.45 -1.55
N LEU A 325 -16.50 5.21 -2.86
CA LEU A 325 -15.43 5.47 -3.83
C LEU A 325 -15.02 6.96 -3.82
N TYR A 326 -16.01 7.86 -3.72
CA TYR A 326 -15.79 9.31 -3.66
C TYR A 326 -15.01 9.72 -2.41
N ASP A 327 -15.44 9.25 -1.23
CA ASP A 327 -14.80 9.58 0.05
C ASP A 327 -13.35 9.07 0.12
N PHE A 328 -13.05 7.93 -0.50
CA PHE A 328 -11.70 7.36 -0.60
C PHE A 328 -10.88 7.85 -1.79
N ARG A 329 -11.46 8.72 -2.64
CA ARG A 329 -10.84 9.24 -3.88
C ARG A 329 -10.44 8.13 -4.86
N VAL A 330 -11.21 7.05 -4.89
CA VAL A 330 -11.03 5.98 -5.88
C VAL A 330 -11.49 6.46 -7.25
N LYS A 331 -10.72 6.22 -8.28
CA LYS A 331 -11.08 6.61 -9.65
C LYS A 331 -12.09 5.63 -10.23
N LEU A 332 -13.20 6.15 -10.74
CA LEU A 332 -14.24 5.35 -11.40
C LEU A 332 -14.16 5.56 -12.91
N CYS A 333 -13.97 4.46 -13.63
CA CYS A 333 -14.07 4.42 -15.09
C CYS A 333 -15.26 3.53 -15.48
N ALA A 334 -16.15 4.00 -16.32
CA ALA A 334 -17.38 3.26 -16.56
C ALA A 334 -17.91 3.38 -17.99
N THR A 335 -18.71 2.37 -18.40
CA THR A 335 -19.65 2.49 -19.50
C THR A 335 -21.06 2.63 -18.94
N SER A 336 -21.87 3.50 -19.53
CA SER A 336 -23.25 3.75 -19.09
C SER A 336 -24.19 3.82 -20.28
N ALA A 337 -25.37 3.20 -20.14
CA ALA A 337 -26.42 3.24 -21.16
C ALA A 337 -27.00 4.64 -21.36
N VAL A 338 -26.94 5.49 -20.31
CA VAL A 338 -27.46 6.85 -20.29
C VAL A 338 -26.47 7.79 -19.59
N ASP A 339 -26.63 9.10 -19.75
CA ASP A 339 -25.93 10.08 -18.95
C ASP A 339 -26.16 9.86 -17.45
N VAL A 340 -25.15 10.13 -16.61
CA VAL A 340 -25.20 9.90 -15.15
C VAL A 340 -26.41 10.55 -14.47
N ASN A 341 -26.87 11.70 -14.98
CA ASN A 341 -28.05 12.39 -14.45
C ASN A 341 -29.37 11.69 -14.80
N HIS A 342 -29.34 10.72 -15.70
CA HIS A 342 -30.53 9.97 -16.16
C HIS A 342 -30.56 8.51 -15.68
N ILE A 343 -29.62 8.09 -14.82
CA ILE A 343 -29.55 6.70 -14.32
C ILE A 343 -30.79 6.36 -13.47
N TYR A 344 -31.19 7.25 -12.54
CA TYR A 344 -32.37 7.05 -11.69
C TYR A 344 -33.08 8.36 -11.44
N THR A 345 -34.13 8.63 -12.22
CA THR A 345 -34.84 9.93 -12.25
C THR A 345 -36.25 9.86 -11.67
N GLU A 346 -36.79 8.66 -11.41
CA GLU A 346 -38.15 8.44 -10.96
C GLU A 346 -38.18 7.45 -9.80
N GLY A 347 -39.11 7.62 -8.85
CA GLY A 347 -39.27 6.77 -7.68
C GLY A 347 -38.92 7.46 -6.38
N ASP A 348 -39.20 6.78 -5.26
CA ASP A 348 -39.10 7.37 -3.90
C ASP A 348 -37.68 7.82 -3.50
N PHE A 349 -36.66 7.38 -4.21
CA PHE A 349 -35.24 7.66 -3.91
C PHE A 349 -34.59 8.62 -4.95
N ALA A 350 -35.36 9.12 -5.93
CA ALA A 350 -34.82 9.88 -7.05
C ALA A 350 -34.19 11.22 -6.60
N GLU A 351 -34.80 11.91 -5.64
CA GLU A 351 -34.26 13.17 -5.11
C GLU A 351 -32.90 12.96 -4.41
N GLU A 352 -32.78 11.94 -3.57
CA GLU A 352 -31.53 11.59 -2.91
C GLU A 352 -30.45 11.15 -3.93
N PHE A 353 -30.85 10.46 -5.01
CA PHE A 353 -29.95 10.00 -6.07
C PHE A 353 -29.31 11.17 -6.87
N THR A 354 -29.95 12.34 -6.89
CA THR A 354 -29.35 13.55 -7.51
C THR A 354 -27.97 13.88 -6.93
N ARG A 355 -27.78 13.65 -5.63
CA ARG A 355 -26.46 13.82 -4.98
C ARG A 355 -25.45 12.80 -5.51
N THR A 356 -25.86 11.55 -5.72
CA THR A 356 -25.03 10.50 -6.30
C THR A 356 -24.60 10.86 -7.71
N ALA A 357 -25.53 11.32 -8.56
CA ALA A 357 -25.22 11.78 -9.90
C ALA A 357 -24.22 12.97 -9.89
N SER A 358 -24.41 13.93 -8.98
CA SER A 358 -23.48 15.06 -8.82
C SER A 358 -22.07 14.61 -8.44
N ARG A 359 -21.95 13.65 -7.53
CA ARG A 359 -20.63 13.06 -7.19
C ARG A 359 -20.00 12.34 -8.37
N MET A 360 -20.78 11.56 -9.13
CA MET A 360 -20.28 10.89 -10.34
C MET A 360 -19.79 11.90 -11.40
N VAL A 361 -20.43 13.05 -11.53
CA VAL A 361 -19.96 14.15 -12.40
C VAL A 361 -18.66 14.74 -11.86
N GLU A 362 -18.59 15.01 -10.55
CA GLU A 362 -17.38 15.55 -9.91
C GLU A 362 -16.20 14.59 -10.02
N MET A 363 -16.43 13.27 -9.89
CA MET A 363 -15.40 12.23 -10.04
C MET A 363 -14.77 12.21 -11.44
N GLN A 364 -15.42 12.82 -12.44
CA GLN A 364 -14.88 12.98 -13.79
C GLN A 364 -14.05 14.25 -13.96
N SER A 365 -13.99 15.14 -12.97
CA SER A 365 -13.23 16.39 -13.06
C SER A 365 -11.72 16.16 -12.96
N GLU A 366 -10.91 16.99 -13.64
CA GLU A 366 -9.44 16.96 -13.52
C GLU A 366 -9.01 17.11 -12.06
N VAL A 367 -9.64 18.02 -11.32
CA VAL A 367 -9.35 18.26 -9.91
C VAL A 367 -9.55 17.00 -9.06
N TYR A 368 -10.58 16.20 -9.32
CA TYR A 368 -10.80 14.95 -8.59
C TYR A 368 -9.82 13.85 -9.05
N LEU A 369 -9.56 13.78 -10.35
CA LEU A 369 -8.65 12.77 -10.91
C LEU A 369 -7.20 12.95 -10.43
N GLU A 370 -6.79 14.18 -10.17
CA GLU A 370 -5.46 14.49 -9.62
C GLU A 370 -5.31 14.20 -8.12
N GLN A 371 -6.41 14.04 -7.38
CA GLN A 371 -6.33 13.77 -5.94
C GLN A 371 -5.77 12.36 -5.68
N PRO A 372 -4.84 12.20 -4.72
CA PRO A 372 -4.34 10.89 -4.36
C PRO A 372 -5.44 10.06 -3.69
N HIS A 373 -5.39 8.75 -3.91
CA HIS A 373 -6.25 7.78 -3.22
C HIS A 373 -6.04 7.82 -1.69
N LEU A 374 -7.11 7.74 -0.94
CA LEU A 374 -7.08 7.68 0.52
C LEU A 374 -7.35 6.24 0.97
N THR A 375 -6.48 5.72 1.84
CA THR A 375 -6.60 4.37 2.42
C THR A 375 -7.45 4.33 3.69
N LEU A 376 -7.84 5.50 4.22
CA LEU A 376 -8.73 5.65 5.39
C LEU A 376 -9.74 6.76 5.11
N SER A 377 -10.99 6.55 5.50
CA SER A 377 -12.01 7.59 5.41
C SER A 377 -11.64 8.80 6.28
N PRO A 378 -11.81 10.05 5.80
CA PRO A 378 -11.58 11.24 6.60
C PRO A 378 -12.54 11.44 7.77
N LYS A 379 -13.47 10.52 7.99
CA LYS A 379 -14.60 10.65 8.95
C LYS A 379 -14.53 9.75 10.18
N ASP A 380 -13.45 8.96 10.36
CA ASP A 380 -13.27 8.16 11.57
C ASP A 380 -12.23 8.74 12.52
#